data_21b09fef6058969d669c62db19ef135d
#
_entry.id   21b09fef6058969d669c62db19ef135d
#
_cell.length_a   1.000
_cell.length_b   1.000
_cell.length_c   1.000
_cell.angle_alpha   90.00
_cell.angle_beta   90.00
_cell.angle_gamma   90.00
#
_symmetry.space_group_name_H-M   'P 1'
#
loop_
_entity.id
_entity.type
_entity.pdbx_description
1 polymer ?
#
loop_
_entity_poly.entity_id
_entity_poly.type
_entity_poly.pdbx_seq_one_letter_code
_entity_poly.pdbx_strand_id
1 'polypeptide(L)'
;MGREARVYAEVGSEAGEVRALLESAELILRGEIKRRFPKAAIEQLRVEDDMLRFRAIGEAVALHLGAKVAQSWVAAITKPLPSLRKKLGLGTDARALLIGEVADEALAEAMHEALVTDGAAAQMMIAVIDGPCDLVEAQRIHASFPTLPLWAVYPKGRGVAFGDTAIRTALRDAGFRDTKSCAVSHDLTATRYNR
;
A
#
# COMPACT_ATOMS: atom_id res chain seq x y z
N MET A 1 -3.42 9.27 4.36
CA MET A 1 -4.81 9.59 4.74
C MET A 1 -5.58 9.91 3.48
N GLY A 2 -6.70 9.23 3.25
CA GLY A 2 -7.64 9.52 2.17
C GLY A 2 -8.26 10.91 2.34
N ARG A 3 -8.75 11.49 1.26
CA ARG A 3 -9.55 12.73 1.27
C ARG A 3 -10.99 12.39 0.98
N GLU A 4 -11.91 13.12 1.56
CA GLU A 4 -13.33 12.90 1.42
C GLU A 4 -14.06 14.22 1.20
N ALA A 5 -15.09 14.18 0.35
CA ALA A 5 -16.01 15.28 0.15
C ALA A 5 -17.42 14.75 -0.19
N ARG A 6 -18.46 15.46 0.27
CA ARG A 6 -19.83 15.28 -0.23
C ARG A 6 -20.08 16.35 -1.26
N VAL A 7 -20.41 15.94 -2.47
CA VAL A 7 -20.49 16.85 -3.62
C VAL A 7 -21.49 16.35 -4.64
N TYR A 8 -22.00 17.27 -5.46
CA TYR A 8 -22.68 16.90 -6.69
C TYR A 8 -21.67 16.41 -7.71
N ALA A 9 -21.97 15.34 -8.41
CA ALA A 9 -21.13 14.71 -9.41
C ALA A 9 -21.91 14.47 -10.69
N GLU A 10 -21.21 14.62 -11.81
CA GLU A 10 -21.66 14.24 -13.14
C GLU A 10 -20.74 13.15 -13.66
N VAL A 11 -21.29 12.00 -14.09
CA VAL A 11 -20.54 10.85 -14.58
C VAL A 11 -21.24 10.30 -15.82
N GLY A 12 -20.67 10.53 -17.00
CA GLY A 12 -21.31 10.19 -18.26
C GLY A 12 -22.66 10.90 -18.42
N SER A 13 -23.75 10.14 -18.42
CA SER A 13 -25.14 10.66 -18.47
C SER A 13 -25.82 10.70 -17.08
N GLU A 14 -25.17 10.23 -16.02
CA GLU A 14 -25.71 10.24 -14.66
C GLU A 14 -25.23 11.49 -13.91
N ALA A 15 -26.10 12.05 -13.07
CA ALA A 15 -25.77 13.16 -12.21
C ALA A 15 -26.49 13.01 -10.85
N GLY A 16 -25.82 13.39 -9.76
CA GLY A 16 -26.41 13.26 -8.44
C GLY A 16 -25.43 13.52 -7.29
N GLU A 17 -25.93 13.42 -6.06
CA GLU A 17 -25.13 13.61 -4.86
C GLU A 17 -24.33 12.36 -4.52
N VAL A 18 -23.02 12.57 -4.27
CA VAL A 18 -22.09 11.51 -3.93
C VAL A 18 -21.20 11.87 -2.75
N ARG A 19 -20.75 10.85 -2.08
CA ARG A 19 -19.58 10.89 -1.20
C ARG A 19 -18.38 10.43 -2.01
N ALA A 20 -17.54 11.37 -2.40
CA ALA A 20 -16.32 11.10 -3.12
C ALA A 20 -15.17 10.85 -2.13
N LEU A 21 -14.46 9.75 -2.30
CA LEU A 21 -13.36 9.28 -1.45
C LEU A 21 -12.12 9.15 -2.33
N LEU A 22 -11.14 10.02 -2.13
CA LEU A 22 -9.86 9.92 -2.81
C LEU A 22 -8.88 9.13 -1.95
N GLU A 23 -8.72 7.86 -2.30
CA GLU A 23 -7.80 6.93 -1.65
C GLU A 23 -6.41 6.99 -2.32
N SER A 24 -5.46 6.20 -1.82
CA SER A 24 -4.08 6.18 -2.34
C SER A 24 -4.00 5.77 -3.80
N ALA A 25 -4.77 4.78 -4.24
CA ALA A 25 -4.73 4.21 -5.59
C ALA A 25 -5.95 4.51 -6.46
N GLU A 26 -7.07 4.96 -5.88
CA GLU A 26 -8.34 5.12 -6.58
C GLU A 26 -9.17 6.28 -6.03
N LEU A 27 -10.09 6.76 -6.86
CA LEU A 27 -11.20 7.63 -6.49
C LEU A 27 -12.48 6.80 -6.47
N ILE A 28 -13.21 6.83 -5.35
CA ILE A 28 -14.43 6.05 -5.16
C ILE A 28 -15.60 7.03 -4.98
N LEU A 29 -16.66 6.81 -5.74
CA LEU A 29 -17.94 7.50 -5.56
C LEU A 29 -18.94 6.56 -4.89
N ARG A 30 -19.63 7.06 -3.89
CA ARG A 30 -20.70 6.36 -3.16
C ARG A 30 -21.89 7.30 -2.99
N GLY A 31 -23.09 6.79 -3.12
CA GLY A 31 -24.34 7.56 -3.03
C GLY A 31 -25.24 7.25 -4.21
N GLU A 32 -25.79 8.27 -4.84
CA GLU A 32 -26.64 8.11 -6.02
C GLU A 32 -25.87 7.50 -7.20
N ILE A 33 -24.60 7.90 -7.36
CA ILE A 33 -23.70 7.30 -8.34
C ILE A 33 -22.65 6.46 -7.59
N LYS A 34 -22.45 5.21 -8.04
CA LYS A 34 -21.46 4.28 -7.46
C LYS A 34 -20.45 3.93 -8.55
N ARG A 35 -19.22 4.43 -8.41
CA ARG A 35 -18.11 4.20 -9.34
C ARG A 35 -16.79 4.07 -8.59
N ARG A 36 -15.83 3.44 -9.23
CA ARG A 36 -14.44 3.37 -8.77
C ARG A 36 -13.53 3.66 -9.96
N PHE A 37 -12.69 4.65 -9.82
CA PHE A 37 -11.75 5.09 -10.83
C PHE A 37 -10.32 4.89 -10.31
N PRO A 38 -9.57 3.89 -10.82
CA PRO A 38 -8.15 3.79 -10.54
C PRO A 38 -7.44 5.08 -10.96
N LYS A 39 -6.55 5.61 -10.12
CA LYS A 39 -5.80 6.84 -10.48
C LYS A 39 -5.00 6.69 -11.76
N ALA A 40 -4.50 5.48 -12.05
CA ALA A 40 -3.80 5.17 -13.29
C ALA A 40 -4.67 5.28 -14.55
N ALA A 41 -5.99 5.21 -14.40
CA ALA A 41 -6.96 5.33 -15.50
C ALA A 41 -7.53 6.77 -15.65
N ILE A 42 -7.10 7.70 -14.78
CA ILE A 42 -7.55 9.09 -14.83
C ILE A 42 -6.74 9.86 -15.86
N GLU A 43 -7.42 10.37 -16.86
CA GLU A 43 -6.87 11.14 -17.95
C GLU A 43 -7.50 12.55 -18.01
N GLN A 44 -6.85 13.49 -18.70
CA GLN A 44 -7.34 14.86 -18.93
C GLN A 44 -7.76 15.57 -17.61
N LEU A 45 -7.06 15.28 -16.53
CA LEU A 45 -7.35 15.84 -15.21
C LEU A 45 -7.10 17.36 -15.19
N ARG A 46 -8.13 18.13 -14.84
CA ARG A 46 -8.05 19.59 -14.75
C ARG A 46 -9.06 20.14 -13.75
N VAL A 47 -8.85 21.39 -13.36
CA VAL A 47 -9.84 22.21 -12.66
C VAL A 47 -10.42 23.19 -13.65
N GLU A 48 -11.74 23.21 -13.78
CA GLU A 48 -12.47 24.09 -14.67
C GLU A 48 -13.81 24.45 -13.99
N ASP A 49 -14.16 25.74 -13.94
CA ASP A 49 -15.38 26.25 -13.28
C ASP A 49 -15.57 25.73 -11.84
N ASP A 50 -14.49 25.75 -11.05
CA ASP A 50 -14.45 25.27 -9.67
C ASP A 50 -14.72 23.75 -9.51
N MET A 51 -14.76 23.02 -10.60
CA MET A 51 -14.98 21.59 -10.65
C MET A 51 -13.69 20.83 -10.95
N LEU A 52 -13.57 19.64 -10.38
CA LEU A 52 -12.57 18.67 -10.81
C LEU A 52 -13.12 17.88 -11.98
N ARG A 53 -12.54 18.05 -13.15
CA ARG A 53 -12.93 17.33 -14.38
C ARG A 53 -11.85 16.38 -14.82
N PHE A 54 -12.26 15.19 -15.25
CA PHE A 54 -11.35 14.18 -15.81
C PHE A 54 -12.12 13.17 -16.69
N ARG A 55 -11.38 12.33 -17.39
CA ARG A 55 -11.90 11.12 -18.02
C ARG A 55 -11.32 9.88 -17.37
N ALA A 56 -12.11 8.84 -17.18
CA ALA A 56 -11.63 7.55 -16.69
C ALA A 56 -12.56 6.43 -17.17
N ILE A 57 -12.00 5.33 -17.62
CA ILE A 57 -12.76 4.13 -18.05
C ILE A 57 -13.85 4.47 -19.06
N GLY A 58 -13.56 5.37 -20.02
CA GLY A 58 -14.50 5.81 -21.06
C GLY A 58 -15.53 6.85 -20.63
N GLU A 59 -15.68 7.15 -19.34
CA GLU A 59 -16.63 8.13 -18.82
C GLU A 59 -15.99 9.51 -18.63
N ALA A 60 -16.75 10.57 -18.89
CA ALA A 60 -16.40 11.93 -18.46
C ALA A 60 -16.93 12.15 -17.04
N VAL A 61 -16.12 12.73 -16.17
CA VAL A 61 -16.47 12.95 -14.77
C VAL A 61 -16.23 14.41 -14.39
N ALA A 62 -17.21 15.02 -13.69
CA ALA A 62 -17.08 16.31 -13.05
C ALA A 62 -17.53 16.23 -11.59
N LEU A 63 -16.71 16.73 -10.68
CA LEU A 63 -17.01 16.80 -9.25
C LEU A 63 -17.03 18.27 -8.81
N HIS A 64 -18.12 18.73 -8.23
CA HIS A 64 -18.32 20.11 -7.77
C HIS A 64 -17.64 20.32 -6.41
N LEU A 65 -16.31 20.41 -6.41
CA LEU A 65 -15.48 20.47 -5.18
C LEU A 65 -15.19 21.90 -4.70
N GLY A 66 -15.41 22.92 -5.56
CA GLY A 66 -14.86 24.25 -5.38
C GLY A 66 -13.36 24.33 -5.69
N ALA A 67 -12.88 25.48 -6.17
CA ALA A 67 -11.53 25.66 -6.73
C ALA A 67 -10.42 25.11 -5.82
N LYS A 68 -10.41 25.52 -4.55
CA LYS A 68 -9.35 25.15 -3.59
C LYS A 68 -9.25 23.64 -3.35
N VAL A 69 -10.40 22.99 -3.18
CA VAL A 69 -10.45 21.54 -2.94
C VAL A 69 -10.09 20.80 -4.22
N ALA A 70 -10.62 21.21 -5.37
CA ALA A 70 -10.32 20.63 -6.66
C ALA A 70 -8.82 20.67 -6.98
N GLN A 71 -8.14 21.81 -6.79
CA GLN A 71 -6.68 21.94 -6.95
C GLN A 71 -5.92 20.99 -6.02
N SER A 72 -6.34 20.91 -4.75
CA SER A 72 -5.75 20.00 -3.78
C SER A 72 -5.92 18.53 -4.18
N TRP A 73 -7.05 18.18 -4.81
CA TRP A 73 -7.29 16.83 -5.30
C TRP A 73 -6.48 16.54 -6.57
N VAL A 74 -6.35 17.48 -7.50
CA VAL A 74 -5.43 17.34 -8.64
C VAL A 74 -4.03 16.98 -8.15
N ALA A 75 -3.47 17.79 -7.23
CA ALA A 75 -2.14 17.51 -6.68
C ALA A 75 -2.02 16.14 -6.01
N ALA A 76 -3.10 15.63 -5.39
CA ALA A 76 -3.10 14.31 -4.76
C ALA A 76 -3.28 13.15 -5.77
N ILE A 77 -3.99 13.38 -6.87
CA ILE A 77 -4.17 12.39 -7.94
C ILE A 77 -2.89 12.27 -8.75
N THR A 78 -2.26 13.37 -9.10
CA THR A 78 -1.03 13.40 -9.92
C THR A 78 0.21 12.96 -9.14
N LYS A 79 0.13 12.95 -7.80
CA LYS A 79 1.27 12.49 -7.00
C LYS A 79 1.51 10.99 -7.23
N PRO A 80 2.72 10.61 -7.69
CA PRO A 80 3.03 9.22 -7.92
C PRO A 80 2.93 8.42 -6.63
N LEU A 81 2.45 7.19 -6.75
CA LEU A 81 2.46 6.26 -5.62
C LEU A 81 3.91 6.02 -5.17
N PRO A 82 4.17 5.97 -3.87
CA PRO A 82 5.50 5.61 -3.40
C PRO A 82 5.86 4.20 -3.87
N SER A 83 7.07 4.04 -4.39
CA SER A 83 7.60 2.73 -4.79
C SER A 83 7.58 1.74 -3.62
N LEU A 84 7.60 0.44 -3.91
CA LEU A 84 7.67 -0.59 -2.88
C LEU A 84 8.91 -0.41 -2.00
N ARG A 85 10.07 -0.11 -2.59
CA ARG A 85 11.30 0.25 -1.88
C ARG A 85 11.06 1.32 -0.82
N LYS A 86 10.38 2.43 -1.19
CA LYS A 86 10.04 3.51 -0.25
C LYS A 86 9.00 3.09 0.80
N LYS A 87 8.03 2.24 0.43
CA LYS A 87 7.03 1.71 1.39
C LYS A 87 7.67 0.83 2.44
N LEU A 88 8.65 0.00 2.08
CA LEU A 88 9.41 -0.85 2.99
C LEU A 88 10.43 -0.06 3.83
N GLY A 89 10.72 1.19 3.46
CA GLY A 89 11.73 2.00 4.15
C GLY A 89 13.15 1.73 3.70
N LEU A 90 13.30 1.11 2.53
CA LEU A 90 14.60 0.85 1.90
C LEU A 90 15.06 2.12 1.18
N GLY A 91 15.63 3.07 1.91
CA GLY A 91 16.27 4.28 1.37
C GLY A 91 17.61 3.95 0.67
N THR A 92 18.34 5.00 0.28
CA THR A 92 19.61 4.86 -0.47
C THR A 92 20.65 4.04 0.31
N ASP A 93 20.74 4.24 1.62
CA ASP A 93 21.72 3.59 2.49
C ASP A 93 21.12 2.47 3.36
N ALA A 94 19.89 2.05 3.06
CA ALA A 94 19.22 1.02 3.85
C ALA A 94 19.91 -0.34 3.68
N ARG A 95 20.03 -1.07 4.78
CA ARG A 95 20.59 -2.42 4.84
C ARG A 95 19.56 -3.36 5.44
N ALA A 96 19.21 -4.40 4.69
CA ALA A 96 18.22 -5.37 5.10
C ALA A 96 18.80 -6.78 5.12
N LEU A 97 18.57 -7.51 6.22
CA LEU A 97 18.82 -8.95 6.29
C LEU A 97 17.60 -9.68 5.75
N LEU A 98 17.79 -10.46 4.70
CA LEU A 98 16.75 -11.30 4.13
C LEU A 98 16.70 -12.66 4.84
N ILE A 99 15.49 -13.14 5.12
CA ILE A 99 15.20 -14.48 5.63
C ILE A 99 14.20 -15.13 4.67
N GLY A 100 14.50 -16.32 4.19
CA GLY A 100 13.73 -17.02 3.18
C GLY A 100 14.13 -16.65 1.75
N GLU A 101 13.38 -17.17 0.78
CA GLU A 101 13.63 -16.99 -0.64
C GLU A 101 12.66 -15.97 -1.26
N VAL A 102 13.13 -15.17 -2.21
CA VAL A 102 12.32 -14.17 -2.89
C VAL A 102 12.03 -14.63 -4.31
N ALA A 103 10.79 -15.05 -4.54
CA ALA A 103 10.28 -15.40 -5.87
C ALA A 103 9.56 -14.22 -6.56
N ASP A 104 9.12 -13.21 -5.80
CA ASP A 104 8.38 -12.05 -6.31
C ASP A 104 9.35 -10.99 -6.88
N GLU A 105 9.20 -10.68 -8.18
CA GLU A 105 10.08 -9.73 -8.89
C GLU A 105 10.02 -8.32 -8.30
N ALA A 106 8.83 -7.85 -7.90
CA ALA A 106 8.67 -6.50 -7.34
C ALA A 106 9.37 -6.38 -5.98
N LEU A 107 9.35 -7.46 -5.17
CA LEU A 107 10.10 -7.52 -3.92
C LEU A 107 11.60 -7.57 -4.16
N ALA A 108 12.05 -8.40 -5.10
CA ALA A 108 13.46 -8.51 -5.48
C ALA A 108 14.02 -7.16 -5.96
N GLU A 109 13.31 -6.47 -6.86
CA GLU A 109 13.67 -5.14 -7.34
C GLU A 109 13.70 -4.11 -6.19
N ALA A 110 12.72 -4.13 -5.31
CA ALA A 110 12.67 -3.20 -4.18
C ALA A 110 13.83 -3.37 -3.20
N MET A 111 14.36 -4.60 -3.05
CA MET A 111 15.48 -4.92 -2.16
C MET A 111 16.85 -4.84 -2.84
N HIS A 112 16.88 -4.69 -4.16
CA HIS A 112 18.15 -4.58 -4.90
C HIS A 112 19.08 -3.55 -4.24
N GLU A 113 20.35 -3.89 -4.08
CA GLU A 113 21.40 -3.10 -3.41
C GLU A 113 21.20 -2.88 -1.89
N ALA A 114 20.09 -3.30 -1.29
CA ALA A 114 19.86 -3.14 0.15
C ALA A 114 20.23 -4.37 0.99
N LEU A 115 20.46 -5.52 0.34
CA LEU A 115 20.69 -6.78 1.04
C LEU A 115 22.09 -6.86 1.65
N VAL A 116 22.14 -7.36 2.88
CA VAL A 116 23.37 -7.71 3.58
C VAL A 116 23.27 -9.14 4.12
N THR A 117 24.40 -9.81 4.24
CA THR A 117 24.49 -11.16 4.81
C THR A 117 24.75 -11.14 6.32
N ASP A 118 25.35 -10.06 6.81
CA ASP A 118 25.61 -9.87 8.25
C ASP A 118 24.46 -9.09 8.89
N GLY A 119 23.76 -9.75 9.82
CA GLY A 119 22.67 -9.12 10.58
C GLY A 119 23.14 -7.96 11.46
N ALA A 120 24.40 -7.91 11.86
CA ALA A 120 24.95 -6.79 12.63
C ALA A 120 25.04 -5.50 11.78
N ALA A 121 25.17 -5.63 10.46
CA ALA A 121 25.18 -4.50 9.54
C ALA A 121 23.75 -4.10 9.09
N ALA A 122 22.71 -4.89 9.43
CA ALA A 122 21.35 -4.64 9.02
C ALA A 122 20.69 -3.56 9.87
N GLN A 123 19.74 -2.85 9.26
CA GLN A 123 18.87 -1.87 9.92
C GLN A 123 17.43 -2.39 10.02
N MET A 124 17.13 -3.47 9.33
CA MET A 124 15.85 -4.17 9.35
C MET A 124 16.01 -5.60 8.88
N MET A 125 15.02 -6.41 9.19
CA MET A 125 14.88 -7.77 8.66
C MET A 125 13.68 -7.84 7.75
N ILE A 126 13.80 -8.57 6.64
CA ILE A 126 12.69 -8.89 5.73
C ILE A 126 12.59 -10.40 5.67
N ALA A 127 11.50 -10.96 6.17
CA ALA A 127 11.24 -12.40 6.16
C ALA A 127 10.11 -12.71 5.19
N VAL A 128 10.37 -13.61 4.23
CA VAL A 128 9.36 -14.19 3.36
C VAL A 128 8.80 -15.41 4.08
N ILE A 129 7.49 -15.45 4.25
CA ILE A 129 6.79 -16.42 5.10
C ILE A 129 5.68 -17.07 4.28
N ASP A 130 5.92 -18.28 3.80
CA ASP A 130 4.93 -19.08 3.08
C ASP A 130 4.25 -20.11 3.99
N GLY A 131 4.87 -20.42 5.13
CA GLY A 131 4.35 -21.39 6.09
C GLY A 131 4.80 -21.16 7.53
N PRO A 132 4.32 -22.03 8.46
CA PRO A 132 4.68 -21.93 9.87
C PRO A 132 6.18 -22.09 10.16
N CYS A 133 6.88 -22.91 9.38
CA CYS A 133 8.32 -23.14 9.55
C CYS A 133 9.12 -21.86 9.27
N ASP A 134 8.74 -21.10 8.24
CA ASP A 134 9.41 -19.85 7.89
C ASP A 134 9.23 -18.80 8.98
N LEU A 135 8.04 -18.75 9.60
CA LEU A 135 7.78 -17.86 10.71
C LEU A 135 8.63 -18.21 11.95
N VAL A 136 8.76 -19.48 12.26
CA VAL A 136 9.62 -19.96 13.37
C VAL A 136 11.07 -19.58 13.10
N GLU A 137 11.55 -19.79 11.88
CA GLU A 137 12.92 -19.43 11.50
C GLU A 137 13.14 -17.92 11.57
N ALA A 138 12.19 -17.11 11.09
CA ALA A 138 12.24 -15.66 11.18
C ALA A 138 12.33 -15.19 12.65
N GLN A 139 11.54 -15.77 13.54
CA GLN A 139 11.59 -15.47 14.97
C GLN A 139 12.91 -15.90 15.61
N ARG A 140 13.44 -17.07 15.23
CA ARG A 140 14.73 -17.58 15.71
C ARG A 140 15.88 -16.65 15.34
N ILE A 141 15.94 -16.22 14.07
CA ILE A 141 16.98 -15.30 13.60
C ILE A 141 16.81 -13.93 14.25
N HIS A 142 15.56 -13.42 14.36
CA HIS A 142 15.28 -12.15 15.00
C HIS A 142 15.74 -12.12 16.47
N ALA A 143 15.70 -13.25 17.17
CA ALA A 143 16.16 -13.31 18.56
C ALA A 143 17.65 -12.96 18.71
N SER A 144 18.47 -13.11 17.66
CA SER A 144 19.86 -12.67 17.64
C SER A 144 20.02 -11.16 17.38
N PHE A 145 18.98 -10.51 16.87
CA PHE A 145 18.97 -9.07 16.53
C PHE A 145 17.65 -8.41 16.97
N PRO A 146 17.32 -8.42 18.27
CA PRO A 146 15.98 -8.12 18.76
C PRO A 146 15.55 -6.65 18.60
N THR A 147 16.47 -5.76 18.28
CA THR A 147 16.20 -4.33 18.05
C THR A 147 15.85 -4.01 16.62
N LEU A 148 16.07 -4.93 15.67
CA LEU A 148 15.75 -4.71 14.27
C LEU A 148 14.24 -4.81 14.05
N PRO A 149 13.63 -3.87 13.32
CA PRO A 149 12.26 -4.06 12.85
C PRO A 149 12.18 -5.23 11.88
N LEU A 150 11.13 -6.05 12.02
CA LEU A 150 10.85 -7.19 11.16
C LEU A 150 9.74 -6.85 10.17
N TRP A 151 10.02 -6.92 8.88
CA TRP A 151 9.01 -6.99 7.85
C TRP A 151 8.67 -8.45 7.54
N ALA A 152 7.48 -8.89 7.87
CA ALA A 152 6.94 -10.17 7.45
C ALA A 152 6.24 -9.98 6.10
N VAL A 153 6.71 -10.67 5.07
CA VAL A 153 6.12 -10.70 3.72
C VAL A 153 5.42 -12.05 3.56
N TYR A 154 4.15 -12.03 3.22
CA TYR A 154 3.34 -13.25 3.19
C TYR A 154 2.19 -13.16 2.18
N PRO A 155 1.63 -14.30 1.73
CA PRO A 155 0.51 -14.34 0.83
C PRO A 155 -0.75 -13.67 1.40
N LYS A 156 -1.52 -13.00 0.53
CA LYS A 156 -2.80 -12.37 0.85
C LYS A 156 -3.93 -12.93 -0.01
N GLY A 157 -5.14 -12.82 0.49
CA GLY A 157 -6.34 -13.23 -0.24
C GLY A 157 -7.16 -14.28 0.49
N ARG A 158 -8.30 -14.64 -0.11
CA ARG A 158 -9.17 -15.68 0.43
C ARG A 158 -8.58 -17.05 0.10
N GLY A 159 -8.59 -17.96 1.08
CA GLY A 159 -8.10 -19.32 0.88
C GLY A 159 -6.60 -19.52 1.13
N VAL A 160 -5.87 -18.49 1.57
CA VAL A 160 -4.49 -18.65 2.03
C VAL A 160 -4.49 -19.43 3.34
N ALA A 161 -3.82 -20.59 3.35
CA ALA A 161 -3.79 -21.47 4.52
C ALA A 161 -3.02 -20.86 5.69
N PHE A 162 -1.91 -20.14 5.41
CA PHE A 162 -1.11 -19.48 6.41
C PHE A 162 -0.88 -18.02 5.99
N GLY A 163 -1.73 -17.10 6.45
CA GLY A 163 -1.75 -15.70 6.04
C GLY A 163 -1.85 -14.73 7.21
N ASP A 164 -2.40 -13.54 6.94
CA ASP A 164 -2.40 -12.38 7.83
C ASP A 164 -2.80 -12.70 9.28
N THR A 165 -3.93 -13.38 9.48
CA THR A 165 -4.45 -13.66 10.83
C THR A 165 -3.51 -14.56 11.62
N ALA A 166 -3.04 -15.66 11.03
CA ALA A 166 -2.16 -16.61 11.70
C ALA A 166 -0.81 -15.96 12.06
N ILE A 167 -0.21 -15.24 11.11
CA ILE A 167 1.08 -14.56 11.29
C ILE A 167 0.98 -13.46 12.34
N ARG A 168 -0.07 -12.62 12.28
CA ARG A 168 -0.29 -11.57 13.30
C ARG A 168 -0.48 -12.13 14.69
N THR A 169 -1.29 -13.19 14.82
CA THR A 169 -1.52 -13.82 16.12
C THR A 169 -0.19 -14.36 16.68
N ALA A 170 0.53 -15.17 15.92
CA ALA A 170 1.77 -15.77 16.37
C ALA A 170 2.85 -14.73 16.73
N LEU A 171 2.99 -13.66 15.93
CA LEU A 171 3.95 -12.59 16.23
C LEU A 171 3.52 -11.76 17.46
N ARG A 172 2.24 -11.47 17.63
CA ARG A 172 1.74 -10.78 18.84
C ARG A 172 1.93 -11.59 20.10
N ASP A 173 1.69 -12.90 20.05
CA ASP A 173 1.92 -13.82 21.16
C ASP A 173 3.41 -13.88 21.52
N ALA A 174 4.29 -13.72 20.54
CA ALA A 174 5.74 -13.58 20.73
C ALA A 174 6.20 -12.17 21.15
N GLY A 175 5.27 -11.24 21.44
CA GLY A 175 5.56 -9.91 21.94
C GLY A 175 5.84 -8.83 20.88
N PHE A 176 5.59 -9.13 19.60
CA PHE A 176 5.72 -8.14 18.53
C PHE A 176 4.46 -7.28 18.40
N ARG A 177 4.65 -6.05 17.93
CA ARG A 177 3.57 -5.11 17.60
C ARG A 177 3.65 -4.70 16.15
N ASP A 178 2.56 -4.89 15.41
CA ASP A 178 2.45 -4.43 14.04
C ASP A 178 2.31 -2.90 13.98
N THR A 179 3.03 -2.27 13.09
CA THR A 179 3.10 -0.80 12.99
C THR A 179 2.69 -0.27 11.63
N LYS A 180 2.90 -1.04 10.56
CA LYS A 180 2.62 -0.61 9.20
C LYS A 180 2.41 -1.82 8.29
N SER A 181 1.48 -1.73 7.36
CA SER A 181 1.30 -2.73 6.30
C SER A 181 1.30 -2.08 4.93
N CYS A 182 1.76 -2.79 3.92
CA CYS A 182 1.68 -2.36 2.53
C CYS A 182 1.54 -3.57 1.59
N ALA A 183 0.86 -3.35 0.46
CA ALA A 183 0.87 -4.32 -0.62
C ALA A 183 2.27 -4.38 -1.24
N VAL A 184 2.77 -5.58 -1.45
CA VAL A 184 4.02 -5.89 -2.18
C VAL A 184 3.68 -6.06 -3.65
N SER A 185 2.86 -7.05 -3.97
CA SER A 185 2.38 -7.35 -5.33
C SER A 185 0.87 -7.61 -5.32
N HIS A 186 0.35 -8.26 -6.38
CA HIS A 186 -1.03 -8.74 -6.40
C HIS A 186 -1.28 -9.77 -5.30
N ASP A 187 -0.35 -10.68 -5.06
CA ASP A 187 -0.52 -11.86 -4.21
C ASP A 187 0.13 -11.73 -2.83
N LEU A 188 1.07 -10.78 -2.66
CA LEU A 188 1.82 -10.60 -1.43
C LEU A 188 1.50 -9.29 -0.72
N THR A 189 1.59 -9.34 0.59
CA THR A 189 1.55 -8.18 1.48
C THR A 189 2.75 -8.22 2.42
N ALA A 190 3.14 -7.06 2.93
CA ALA A 190 4.17 -6.94 3.95
C ALA A 190 3.63 -6.19 5.17
N THR A 191 3.90 -6.71 6.36
CA THR A 191 3.59 -6.05 7.63
C THR A 191 4.85 -5.88 8.45
N ARG A 192 5.08 -4.66 8.94
CA ARG A 192 6.21 -4.32 9.80
C ARG A 192 5.84 -4.52 11.25
N TYR A 193 6.73 -5.20 11.96
CA TYR A 193 6.65 -5.45 13.39
C TYR A 193 7.84 -4.86 14.11
N ASN A 194 7.61 -4.37 15.31
CA ASN A 194 8.65 -4.00 16.28
C ASN A 194 8.40 -4.81 17.58
N ARG A 195 9.42 -5.05 18.32
CA ARG A 195 9.33 -5.70 19.64
C ARG A 195 9.51 -4.69 20.75
#